data_98fb04e7abea91310c673d36271712a5
#
_entry.id   98fb04e7abea91310c673d36271712a5
#
_cell.length_a   1.000
_cell.length_b   1.000
_cell.length_c   1.000
_cell.angle_alpha   90.00
_cell.angle_beta   90.00
_cell.angle_gamma   90.00
#
_symmetry.space_group_name_H-M   'P 1'
#
loop_
_entity.id
_entity.type
_entity.pdbx_description
1 polymer ?
#
loop_
_entity_poly.entity_id
_entity_poly.type
_entity_poly.pdbx_seq_one_letter_code
_entity_poly.pdbx_strand_id
1 'polypeptide(L)'
;MATLFTPLQAGDITFVWTAEGGLYLAVVLDLYSRTVIGWAMGTRLTEDLAERALTMALTNRTSATGLLHHSDRGSQYAATRYQRLLGEHGIITSMSRTGNGWDNACVESFFGTLKRELVYHRHYVTREDAKQDIFEYIKVFYNRQRRHSTLGYDFPAEYEARTAMA
;
A
#
# COMPACT_ATOMS: atom_id res chain seq x y z
N MET A 1 -26.98 -9.79 5.14
CA MET A 1 -27.25 -8.57 4.37
C MET A 1 -25.98 -8.13 3.69
N ALA A 2 -26.03 -7.95 2.38
CA ALA A 2 -24.85 -7.49 1.65
C ALA A 2 -24.44 -6.11 2.16
N THR A 3 -23.20 -5.94 2.52
CA THR A 3 -22.66 -4.63 2.88
C THR A 3 -22.65 -3.75 1.64
N LEU A 4 -23.04 -2.50 1.81
CA LEU A 4 -23.00 -1.51 0.73
C LEU A 4 -21.57 -1.10 0.35
N PHE A 5 -20.57 -1.69 1.00
CA PHE A 5 -19.18 -1.40 0.74
C PHE A 5 -18.57 -2.45 -0.16
N THR A 6 -18.14 -2.03 -1.35
CA THR A 6 -17.20 -2.81 -2.13
C THR A 6 -15.84 -2.62 -1.47
N PRO A 7 -15.21 -3.69 -0.97
CA PRO A 7 -13.86 -3.58 -0.45
C PRO A 7 -12.94 -3.02 -1.54
N LEU A 8 -12.15 -2.02 -1.18
CA LEU A 8 -11.31 -1.29 -2.13
C LEU A 8 -9.88 -1.20 -1.59
N GLN A 9 -8.93 -1.59 -2.42
CA GLN A 9 -7.51 -1.45 -2.13
C GLN A 9 -6.80 -0.78 -3.30
N ALA A 10 -5.66 -0.17 -3.03
CA ALA A 10 -4.86 0.48 -4.06
C ALA A 10 -3.39 0.16 -3.90
N GLY A 11 -2.69 0.00 -5.02
CA GLY A 11 -1.26 -0.22 -5.06
C GLY A 11 -0.54 0.89 -5.80
N ASP A 12 0.65 1.23 -5.31
CA ASP A 12 1.55 2.18 -5.97
C ASP A 12 2.98 2.00 -5.48
N ILE A 13 3.93 2.66 -6.14
CA ILE A 13 5.36 2.56 -5.87
C ILE A 13 5.95 3.95 -5.71
N THR A 14 6.81 4.11 -4.71
CA THR A 14 7.58 5.33 -4.51
C THR A 14 9.08 5.04 -4.42
N PHE A 15 9.86 6.08 -4.34
CA PHE A 15 11.32 6.02 -4.38
C PHE A 15 11.93 6.72 -3.17
N VAL A 16 12.94 6.08 -2.57
CA VAL A 16 13.67 6.61 -1.42
C VAL A 16 15.16 6.60 -1.72
N TRP A 17 15.84 7.72 -1.51
CA TRP A 17 17.29 7.81 -1.70
C TRP A 17 18.08 7.29 -0.51
N THR A 18 19.18 6.58 -0.80
CA THR A 18 20.22 6.22 0.17
C THR A 18 21.60 6.55 -0.42
N ALA A 19 22.63 6.54 0.40
CA ALA A 19 24.00 6.76 -0.07
C ALA A 19 24.48 5.65 -1.01
N GLU A 20 23.89 4.45 -0.90
CA GLU A 20 24.18 3.33 -1.81
C GLU A 20 23.41 3.41 -3.14
N GLY A 21 22.42 4.29 -3.25
CA GLY A 21 21.53 4.43 -4.38
C GLY A 21 20.07 4.36 -3.97
N GLY A 22 19.19 4.32 -4.99
CA GLY A 22 17.74 4.33 -4.78
C GLY A 22 17.18 3.04 -4.22
N LEU A 23 16.10 3.19 -3.47
CA LEU A 23 15.29 2.10 -2.97
C LEU A 23 13.84 2.36 -3.39
N TYR A 24 13.23 1.38 -4.07
CA TYR A 24 11.81 1.45 -4.43
C TYR A 24 10.97 0.77 -3.35
N LEU A 25 9.86 1.38 -3.01
CA LEU A 25 8.89 0.86 -2.06
C LEU A 25 7.55 0.72 -2.78
N ALA A 26 7.09 -0.51 -2.93
CA ALA A 26 5.73 -0.81 -3.38
C ALA A 26 4.84 -1.06 -2.17
N VAL A 27 3.62 -0.53 -2.19
CA VAL A 27 2.64 -0.74 -1.12
C VAL A 27 1.29 -1.12 -1.70
N VAL A 28 0.52 -1.86 -0.91
CA VAL A 28 -0.91 -2.08 -1.11
C VAL A 28 -1.62 -1.54 0.12
N LEU A 29 -2.52 -0.61 -0.08
CA LEU A 29 -3.24 0.10 0.97
C LEU A 29 -4.71 -0.30 0.93
N ASP A 30 -5.27 -0.64 2.09
CA ASP A 30 -6.71 -0.75 2.26
C ASP A 30 -7.29 0.66 2.32
N LEU A 31 -8.18 1.00 1.40
CA LEU A 31 -8.70 2.37 1.29
C LEU A 31 -9.76 2.68 2.34
N TYR A 32 -10.33 1.66 2.95
CA TYR A 32 -11.30 1.86 4.01
C TYR A 32 -10.63 2.21 5.35
N SER A 33 -9.71 1.36 5.79
CA SER A 33 -9.01 1.53 7.07
C SER A 33 -7.71 2.32 6.98
N ARG A 34 -7.20 2.54 5.76
CA ARG A 34 -5.89 3.14 5.52
C ARG A 34 -4.71 2.28 5.98
N THR A 35 -4.96 1.03 6.30
CA THR A 35 -3.89 0.09 6.66
C THR A 35 -3.02 -0.23 5.45
N VAL A 36 -1.71 -0.19 5.64
CA VAL A 36 -0.78 -0.77 4.66
C VAL A 36 -0.79 -2.27 4.87
N ILE A 37 -1.43 -3.00 3.96
CA ILE A 37 -1.64 -4.46 4.07
C ILE A 37 -0.57 -5.28 3.38
N GLY A 38 0.20 -4.67 2.49
CA GLY A 38 1.31 -5.32 1.83
C GLY A 38 2.35 -4.30 1.40
N TRP A 39 3.62 -4.67 1.45
CA TRP A 39 4.71 -3.85 0.95
C TRP A 39 5.90 -4.70 0.54
N ALA A 40 6.71 -4.16 -0.35
CA ALA A 40 7.98 -4.77 -0.76
C ALA A 40 8.96 -3.66 -1.12
N MET A 41 10.23 -3.92 -0.92
CA MET A 41 11.29 -2.97 -1.23
C MET A 41 12.34 -3.62 -2.11
N GLY A 42 12.89 -2.86 -3.04
CA GLY A 42 13.88 -3.36 -3.98
C GLY A 42 14.68 -2.25 -4.65
N THR A 43 15.74 -2.66 -5.32
CA THR A 43 16.66 -1.73 -5.98
C THR A 43 16.24 -1.36 -7.40
N ARG A 44 15.21 -2.03 -7.93
CA ARG A 44 14.71 -1.83 -9.29
C ARG A 44 13.20 -1.69 -9.29
N LEU A 45 12.72 -0.89 -10.23
CA LEU A 45 11.30 -0.72 -10.49
C LEU A 45 10.84 -1.85 -11.43
N THR A 46 10.38 -2.96 -10.87
CA THR A 46 10.01 -4.16 -11.62
C THR A 46 8.62 -4.65 -11.28
N GLU A 47 8.05 -5.48 -12.16
CA GLU A 47 6.78 -6.15 -11.88
C GLU A 47 6.88 -7.09 -10.68
N ASP A 48 8.04 -7.69 -10.44
CA ASP A 48 8.29 -8.53 -9.26
C ASP A 48 8.11 -7.76 -7.96
N LEU A 49 8.52 -6.50 -7.93
CA LEU A 49 8.36 -5.65 -6.75
C LEU A 49 6.87 -5.45 -6.41
N ALA A 50 6.06 -5.09 -7.39
CA ALA A 50 4.63 -4.90 -7.23
C ALA A 50 3.95 -6.23 -6.84
N GLU A 51 4.35 -7.32 -7.46
CA GLU A 51 3.82 -8.65 -7.18
C GLU A 51 4.12 -9.12 -5.75
N ARG A 52 5.31 -8.87 -5.24
CA ARG A 52 5.67 -9.21 -3.86
C ARG A 52 4.83 -8.43 -2.84
N ALA A 53 4.58 -7.15 -3.09
CA ALA A 53 3.69 -6.36 -2.23
C ALA A 53 2.27 -6.91 -2.24
N LEU A 54 1.75 -7.26 -3.42
CA LEU A 54 0.42 -7.84 -3.56
C LEU A 54 0.33 -9.21 -2.88
N THR A 55 1.33 -10.07 -3.04
CA THR A 55 1.37 -11.39 -2.41
C THR A 55 1.31 -11.27 -0.89
N MET A 56 2.05 -10.33 -0.32
CA MET A 56 1.99 -10.06 1.12
C MET A 56 0.59 -9.59 1.55
N ALA A 57 -0.02 -8.71 0.77
CA ALA A 57 -1.38 -8.22 1.05
C ALA A 57 -2.40 -9.36 1.04
N LEU A 58 -2.31 -10.26 0.06
CA LEU A 58 -3.19 -11.41 -0.05
C LEU A 58 -2.99 -12.44 1.07
N THR A 59 -1.76 -12.57 1.56
CA THR A 59 -1.44 -13.42 2.71
C THR A 59 -2.01 -12.82 4.01
N ASN A 60 -1.93 -11.51 4.16
CA ASN A 60 -2.40 -10.82 5.37
C ASN A 60 -3.92 -10.66 5.42
N ARG A 61 -4.58 -10.72 4.29
CA ARG A 61 -6.03 -10.53 4.17
C ARG A 61 -6.65 -11.63 3.35
N THR A 62 -7.74 -12.22 3.87
CA THR A 62 -8.59 -13.08 3.06
C THR A 62 -9.36 -12.18 2.09
N SER A 63 -9.13 -12.38 0.80
CA SER A 63 -9.81 -11.60 -0.22
C SER A 63 -11.28 -11.99 -0.31
N ALA A 64 -12.16 -11.04 -0.09
CA ALA A 64 -13.56 -11.24 -0.43
C ALA A 64 -13.70 -11.22 -1.96
N THR A 65 -14.52 -12.11 -2.49
CA THR A 65 -14.88 -12.10 -3.90
C THR A 65 -15.49 -10.71 -4.24
N GLY A 66 -14.98 -10.10 -5.29
CA GLY A 66 -15.44 -8.78 -5.71
C GLY A 66 -14.65 -7.62 -5.11
N LEU A 67 -13.57 -7.89 -4.37
CA LEU A 67 -12.64 -6.85 -3.95
C LEU A 67 -12.12 -6.09 -5.17
N LEU A 68 -12.18 -4.77 -5.12
CA LEU A 68 -11.68 -3.93 -6.19
C LEU A 68 -10.25 -3.49 -5.88
N HIS A 69 -9.33 -3.78 -6.79
CA HIS A 69 -7.93 -3.38 -6.69
C HIS A 69 -7.63 -2.29 -7.71
N HIS A 70 -7.26 -1.13 -7.22
CA HIS A 70 -6.94 0.02 -8.04
C HIS A 70 -5.42 0.22 -8.12
N SER A 71 -4.91 0.43 -9.33
CA SER A 71 -3.51 0.78 -9.57
C SER A 71 -3.42 1.75 -10.74
N ASP A 72 -2.26 2.40 -10.90
CA ASP A 72 -2.03 3.19 -12.09
C ASP A 72 -1.75 2.28 -13.31
N ARG A 73 -1.57 2.88 -14.48
CA ARG A 73 -1.30 2.15 -15.73
C ARG A 73 0.18 1.83 -15.94
N GLY A 74 0.99 1.93 -14.89
CA GLY A 74 2.39 1.58 -14.97
C GLY A 74 2.59 0.14 -15.41
N SER A 75 3.69 -0.12 -16.13
CA SER A 75 3.98 -1.45 -16.67
C SER A 75 4.03 -2.55 -15.62
N GLN A 76 4.40 -2.22 -14.38
CA GLN A 76 4.46 -3.16 -13.25
C GLN A 76 3.09 -3.74 -12.93
N TYR A 77 2.03 -2.92 -13.03
CA TYR A 77 0.67 -3.32 -12.71
C TYR A 77 -0.10 -3.87 -13.91
N ALA A 78 0.30 -3.50 -15.11
CA ALA A 78 -0.28 -4.03 -16.34
C ALA A 78 0.30 -5.41 -16.69
N ALA A 79 1.36 -5.84 -16.01
CA ALA A 79 2.04 -7.10 -16.29
C ALA A 79 1.10 -8.29 -16.12
N THR A 80 1.22 -9.27 -17.01
CA THR A 80 0.37 -10.46 -17.03
C THR A 80 0.37 -11.22 -15.70
N ARG A 81 1.53 -11.33 -15.06
CA ARG A 81 1.68 -12.04 -13.78
C ARG A 81 0.89 -11.34 -12.66
N TYR A 82 0.95 -10.01 -12.60
CA TYR A 82 0.21 -9.23 -11.61
C TYR A 82 -1.30 -9.38 -11.81
N GLN A 83 -1.76 -9.25 -13.03
CA GLN A 83 -3.17 -9.41 -13.39
C GLN A 83 -3.69 -10.83 -13.14
N ARG A 84 -2.86 -11.83 -13.41
CA ARG A 84 -3.19 -13.22 -13.13
C ARG A 84 -3.37 -13.47 -11.64
N LEU A 85 -2.48 -12.94 -10.82
CA LEU A 85 -2.54 -13.08 -9.37
C LEU A 85 -3.83 -12.47 -8.80
N LEU A 86 -4.23 -11.31 -9.30
CA LEU A 86 -5.50 -10.69 -8.93
C LEU A 86 -6.68 -11.58 -9.34
N GLY A 87 -6.67 -12.07 -10.57
CA GLY A 87 -7.75 -12.93 -11.10
C GLY A 87 -7.92 -14.24 -10.35
N GLU A 88 -6.82 -14.86 -9.94
CA GLU A 88 -6.84 -16.10 -9.15
C GLU A 88 -7.52 -15.93 -7.79
N HIS A 89 -7.53 -14.72 -7.25
CA HIS A 89 -8.18 -14.39 -5.98
C HIS A 89 -9.55 -13.74 -6.16
N GLY A 90 -10.09 -13.72 -7.36
CA GLY A 90 -11.39 -13.11 -7.64
C GLY A 90 -11.43 -11.61 -7.46
N ILE A 91 -10.29 -10.94 -7.58
CA ILE A 91 -10.16 -9.50 -7.41
C ILE A 91 -10.40 -8.80 -8.74
N ILE A 92 -11.24 -7.78 -8.72
CA ILE A 92 -11.56 -6.98 -9.90
C ILE A 92 -10.54 -5.87 -10.04
N THR A 93 -9.92 -5.78 -11.21
CA THR A 93 -8.92 -4.74 -11.50
C THR A 93 -9.57 -3.46 -11.96
N SER A 94 -9.14 -2.34 -11.39
CA SER A 94 -9.44 -1.00 -11.88
C SER A 94 -8.12 -0.26 -12.09
N MET A 95 -7.92 0.25 -13.31
CA MET A 95 -6.75 1.10 -13.60
C MET A 95 -7.20 2.53 -13.77
N SER A 96 -6.51 3.47 -13.12
CA SER A 96 -6.83 4.88 -13.24
C SER A 96 -6.58 5.36 -14.67
N ARG A 97 -7.48 6.18 -15.16
CA ARG A 97 -7.25 6.95 -16.37
C ARG A 97 -6.32 8.11 -16.02
N THR A 98 -5.54 8.55 -17.00
CA THR A 98 -4.70 9.74 -16.86
C THR A 98 -5.56 10.92 -16.39
N GLY A 99 -5.21 11.51 -15.26
CA GLY A 99 -5.92 12.65 -14.69
C GLY A 99 -7.03 12.32 -13.70
N ASN A 100 -7.37 11.05 -13.48
CA ASN A 100 -8.37 10.65 -12.49
C ASN A 100 -7.68 10.06 -11.25
N GLY A 101 -7.17 10.95 -10.38
CA GLY A 101 -6.28 10.60 -9.28
C GLY A 101 -6.96 10.33 -7.94
N TRP A 102 -8.30 10.26 -7.87
CA TRP A 102 -8.98 10.08 -6.58
C TRP A 102 -8.54 8.82 -5.85
N ASP A 103 -8.53 7.68 -6.55
CA ASP A 103 -8.20 6.40 -5.93
C ASP A 103 -6.72 6.28 -5.57
N ASN A 104 -5.84 6.95 -6.32
CA ASN A 104 -4.41 7.02 -6.01
C ASN A 104 -4.10 8.07 -4.93
N ALA A 105 -4.99 9.03 -4.71
CA ALA A 105 -4.76 10.09 -3.73
C ALA A 105 -4.49 9.57 -2.32
N CYS A 106 -5.11 8.45 -1.96
CA CYS A 106 -4.91 7.83 -0.65
C CYS A 106 -3.51 7.24 -0.50
N VAL A 107 -3.00 6.61 -1.54
CA VAL A 107 -1.64 6.05 -1.54
C VAL A 107 -0.62 7.18 -1.62
N GLU A 108 -0.85 8.20 -2.43
CA GLU A 108 -0.01 9.39 -2.50
C GLU A 108 0.05 10.10 -1.15
N SER A 109 -1.07 10.18 -0.45
CA SER A 109 -1.14 10.72 0.91
C SER A 109 -0.29 9.92 1.88
N PHE A 110 -0.33 8.59 1.78
CA PHE A 110 0.54 7.72 2.57
C PHE A 110 2.02 8.00 2.27
N PHE A 111 2.40 8.05 1.00
CA PHE A 111 3.79 8.32 0.63
C PHE A 111 4.25 9.70 1.10
N GLY A 112 3.40 10.71 0.97
CA GLY A 112 3.69 12.05 1.47
C GLY A 112 3.90 12.06 2.98
N THR A 113 3.06 11.34 3.72
CA THR A 113 3.17 11.20 5.17
C THR A 113 4.45 10.49 5.58
N LEU A 114 4.77 9.37 4.93
CA LEU A 114 6.00 8.62 5.15
C LEU A 114 7.23 9.52 4.95
N LYS A 115 7.25 10.28 3.87
CA LYS A 115 8.38 11.13 3.56
C LYS A 115 8.52 12.31 4.51
N ARG A 116 7.42 12.99 4.83
CA ARG A 116 7.44 14.14 5.75
C ARG A 116 7.73 13.73 7.19
N GLU A 117 7.20 12.63 7.65
CA GLU A 117 7.35 12.19 9.04
C GLU A 117 8.63 11.40 9.29
N LEU A 118 9.15 10.71 8.28
CA LEU A 118 10.31 9.84 8.45
C LEU A 118 11.46 10.18 7.51
N VAL A 119 11.29 10.00 6.21
CA VAL A 119 12.38 9.96 5.23
C VAL A 119 13.14 11.28 5.17
N TYR A 120 12.46 12.41 5.18
CA TYR A 120 13.09 13.72 5.09
C TYR A 120 13.90 14.10 6.35
N HIS A 121 13.69 13.39 7.46
CA HIS A 121 14.44 13.58 8.71
C HIS A 121 15.62 12.62 8.83
N ARG A 122 15.87 11.80 7.82
CA ARG A 122 16.90 10.77 7.84
C ARG A 122 17.91 10.98 6.72
N HIS A 123 19.10 10.48 6.97
CA HIS A 123 20.13 10.32 5.96
C HIS A 123 20.55 8.86 5.96
N TYR A 124 19.96 8.06 5.08
CA TYR A 124 20.26 6.63 5.03
C TYR A 124 21.59 6.39 4.33
N VAL A 125 22.52 5.75 5.01
CA VAL A 125 23.81 5.35 4.43
C VAL A 125 23.61 4.13 3.55
N THR A 126 22.86 3.13 4.04
CA THR A 126 22.63 1.89 3.31
C THR A 126 21.14 1.71 2.99
N ARG A 127 20.87 0.89 1.97
CA ARG A 127 19.50 0.48 1.67
C ARG A 127 18.89 -0.32 2.80
N GLU A 128 19.70 -1.12 3.50
CA GLU A 128 19.24 -1.90 4.65
C GLU A 128 18.75 -1.01 5.79
N ASP A 129 19.47 0.08 6.09
CA ASP A 129 19.04 1.05 7.09
C ASP A 129 17.67 1.64 6.73
N ALA A 130 17.47 1.99 5.46
CA ALA A 130 16.20 2.51 4.98
C ALA A 130 15.08 1.46 5.08
N LYS A 131 15.37 0.21 4.71
CA LYS A 131 14.40 -0.88 4.80
C LYS A 131 13.92 -1.12 6.22
N GLN A 132 14.84 -1.16 7.18
CA GLN A 132 14.49 -1.37 8.59
C GLN A 132 13.65 -0.23 9.13
N ASP A 133 14.03 0.99 8.84
CA ASP A 133 13.33 2.18 9.33
C ASP A 133 11.91 2.28 8.75
N ILE A 134 11.76 2.02 7.46
CA ILE A 134 10.46 2.00 6.78
C ILE A 134 9.59 0.85 7.30
N PHE A 135 10.16 -0.32 7.50
CA PHE A 135 9.47 -1.47 8.07
C PHE A 135 8.87 -1.14 9.45
N GLU A 136 9.67 -0.56 10.33
CA GLU A 136 9.19 -0.17 11.66
C GLU A 136 8.11 0.90 11.57
N TYR A 137 8.30 1.89 10.70
CA TYR A 137 7.31 2.95 10.50
C TYR A 137 5.96 2.38 10.08
N ILE A 138 5.94 1.49 9.11
CA ILE A 138 4.70 0.90 8.61
C ILE A 138 4.05 0.01 9.67
N LYS A 139 4.79 -0.96 10.18
CA LYS A 139 4.23 -2.02 11.01
C LYS A 139 3.88 -1.55 12.41
N VAL A 140 4.74 -0.76 13.02
CA VAL A 140 4.57 -0.35 14.41
C VAL A 140 3.83 0.98 14.52
N PHE A 141 4.27 1.97 13.75
CA PHE A 141 3.75 3.33 13.93
C PHE A 141 2.50 3.59 13.08
N TYR A 142 2.60 3.48 11.76
CA TYR A 142 1.52 3.89 10.85
C TYR A 142 0.25 3.08 11.07
N ASN A 143 0.34 1.77 11.06
CA ASN A 143 -0.82 0.90 11.18
C ASN A 143 -1.40 0.86 12.60
N ARG A 144 -0.59 1.03 13.63
CA ARG A 144 -0.98 0.76 15.01
C ARG A 144 -0.92 1.94 15.97
N GLN A 145 -0.32 3.04 15.59
CA GLN A 145 -0.15 4.19 16.48
C GLN A 145 -0.55 5.53 15.84
N ARG A 146 -0.36 5.67 14.54
CA ARG A 146 -0.63 6.93 13.87
C ARG A 146 -2.14 7.16 13.71
N ARG A 147 -2.61 8.24 14.27
CA ARG A 147 -4.02 8.64 14.18
C ARG A 147 -4.31 9.31 12.83
N HIS A 148 -5.51 9.07 12.32
CA HIS A 148 -5.96 9.63 11.04
C HIS A 148 -7.25 10.42 11.24
N SER A 149 -7.28 11.67 10.78
CA SER A 149 -8.48 12.50 10.86
C SER A 149 -9.66 11.89 10.10
N THR A 150 -9.38 11.24 8.95
CA THR A 150 -10.40 10.57 8.14
C THR A 150 -11.02 9.35 8.82
N LEU A 151 -10.38 8.83 9.86
CA LEU A 151 -10.84 7.68 10.64
C LEU A 151 -11.35 8.10 12.03
N GLY A 152 -11.72 9.36 12.22
CA GLY A 152 -12.14 9.87 13.52
C GLY A 152 -11.00 9.87 14.54
N TYR A 153 -9.77 10.03 14.08
CA TYR A 153 -8.53 10.00 14.85
C TYR A 153 -8.17 8.63 15.44
N ASP A 154 -8.78 7.56 14.97
CA ASP A 154 -8.29 6.21 15.23
C ASP A 154 -7.02 5.94 14.41
N PHE A 155 -6.19 5.01 14.85
CA PHE A 155 -5.16 4.45 13.97
C PHE A 155 -5.76 3.27 13.15
N PRO A 156 -5.18 2.92 12.01
CA PRO A 156 -5.79 1.94 11.10
C PRO A 156 -6.20 0.61 11.75
N ALA A 157 -5.33 0.00 12.55
CA ALA A 157 -5.65 -1.27 13.20
C ALA A 157 -6.81 -1.15 14.20
N GLU A 158 -6.90 -0.06 14.95
CA GLU A 158 -8.00 0.23 15.88
C GLU A 158 -9.30 0.43 15.12
N TYR A 159 -9.26 1.19 14.04
CA TYR A 159 -10.43 1.43 13.19
C TYR A 159 -10.98 0.13 12.62
N GLU A 160 -10.10 -0.76 12.13
CA GLU A 160 -10.51 -2.08 11.63
C GLU A 160 -11.13 -2.94 12.72
N ALA A 161 -10.52 -2.99 13.90
CA ALA A 161 -11.05 -3.77 15.03
C ALA A 161 -12.42 -3.27 15.45
N ARG A 162 -12.62 -1.95 15.52
CA ARG A 162 -13.89 -1.35 15.90
C ARG A 162 -14.98 -1.59 14.86
N THR A 163 -14.66 -1.46 13.57
CA THR A 163 -15.65 -1.60 12.50
C THR A 163 -15.99 -3.06 12.19
N ALA A 164 -15.06 -3.98 12.42
CA ALA A 164 -15.31 -5.41 12.23
C ALA A 164 -16.33 -5.97 13.24
N MET A 165 -16.50 -5.30 14.38
CA MET A 165 -17.42 -5.70 15.43
C MET A 165 -18.81 -5.06 15.29
N ALA A 166 -18.97 -4.16 14.36
CA ALA A 166 -20.23 -3.47 14.13
C ALA A 166 -21.19 -4.25 13.24
#